data_c1e9c82827fac20164251dec6f53fdc7
#
_entry.id   c1e9c82827fac20164251dec6f53fdc7
#
_cell.length_a   1.000
_cell.length_b   1.000
_cell.length_c   1.000
_cell.angle_alpha   90.00
_cell.angle_beta   90.00
_cell.angle_gamma   90.00
#
_symmetry.space_group_name_H-M   'P 1'
#
loop_
_entity.id
_entity.type
_entity.pdbx_description
1 polymer ?
#
loop_
_entity_poly.entity_id
_entity_poly.type
_entity_poly.pdbx_seq_one_letter_code
_entity_poly.pdbx_strand_id
1 'polypeptide(L)'
;RYLLTEIIYEDEKLADSMLTGAILYRAIKEAIGMLYGDYGLSCITSSLTGMEIKYLNVQTKIAFIRCNRNYFRMVWCAITFIKSLNNCSCFFRTLHLGGTIRSCQKFLIKYNKMEVSLLLSQFKNDDKQ
;
A
#
# COMPACT_ATOMS: atom_id res chain seq x y z
N ARG A 1 -5.49 -11.77 -6.28
CA ARG A 1 -6.01 -10.50 -5.78
C ARG A 1 -4.88 -9.49 -5.63
N TYR A 2 -5.20 -8.24 -5.89
CA TYR A 2 -4.28 -7.12 -5.77
C TYR A 2 -4.84 -6.11 -4.81
N LEU A 3 -4.04 -5.74 -3.81
CA LEU A 3 -4.36 -4.66 -2.89
C LEU A 3 -3.64 -3.41 -3.36
N LEU A 4 -4.40 -2.38 -3.65
CA LEU A 4 -3.87 -1.07 -3.98
C LEU A 4 -3.84 -0.25 -2.70
N THR A 5 -2.64 0.00 -2.19
CA THR A 5 -2.47 0.66 -0.90
C THR A 5 -1.67 1.95 -1.04
N GLU A 6 -1.99 2.91 -0.19
CA GLU A 6 -1.26 4.16 -0.07
C GLU A 6 -0.58 4.21 1.30
N ILE A 7 0.68 4.63 1.31
CA ILE A 7 1.44 4.78 2.54
C ILE A 7 1.39 6.25 2.94
N ILE A 8 0.88 6.53 4.13
CA ILE A 8 0.75 7.91 4.62
C ILE A 8 1.70 8.09 5.79
N TYR A 9 2.72 8.92 5.60
CA TYR A 9 3.72 9.22 6.62
C TYR A 9 3.25 10.37 7.51
N GLU A 10 3.54 10.26 8.78
CA GLU A 10 3.26 11.34 9.72
C GLU A 10 4.11 12.58 9.43
N ASP A 11 5.37 12.38 9.06
CA ASP A 11 6.28 13.44 8.64
C ASP A 11 6.77 13.16 7.22
N GLU A 12 6.29 13.93 6.25
CA GLU A 12 6.64 13.76 4.84
C GLU A 12 8.12 14.02 4.55
N LYS A 13 8.79 14.82 5.37
CA LYS A 13 10.22 15.10 5.19
C LYS A 13 11.08 13.87 5.41
N LEU A 14 10.64 12.94 6.26
CA LEU A 14 11.35 11.69 6.53
C LEU A 14 10.98 10.61 5.51
N ALA A 15 9.96 10.85 4.70
CA ALA A 15 9.41 9.85 3.79
C ALA A 15 10.30 9.53 2.59
N ASP A 16 11.24 10.41 2.24
CA ASP A 16 12.07 10.27 1.05
C ASP A 16 13.21 9.27 1.23
N SER A 17 13.42 8.77 2.43
CA SER A 17 14.56 7.92 2.69
C SER A 17 14.25 6.45 2.45
N MET A 18 14.70 5.94 1.32
CA MET A 18 15.01 4.53 1.08
C MET A 18 13.89 3.51 1.23
N LEU A 19 12.63 3.88 0.93
CA LEU A 19 11.60 2.86 0.85
C LEU A 19 11.79 2.01 -0.40
N THR A 20 11.94 0.72 -0.20
CA THR A 20 12.06 -0.27 -1.28
C THR A 20 10.97 -1.32 -1.14
N GLY A 21 10.73 -2.08 -2.22
CA GLY A 21 9.82 -3.21 -2.16
C GLY A 21 10.24 -4.24 -1.12
N ALA A 22 11.55 -4.42 -0.92
CA ALA A 22 12.08 -5.35 0.09
C ALA A 22 11.74 -4.90 1.51
N ILE A 23 11.85 -3.61 1.80
CA ILE A 23 11.51 -3.05 3.11
C ILE A 23 10.02 -3.21 3.37
N LEU A 24 9.19 -2.90 2.39
CA LEU A 24 7.75 -3.04 2.50
C LEU A 24 7.34 -4.50 2.70
N TYR A 25 7.91 -5.41 1.91
CA TYR A 25 7.66 -6.85 2.03
C TYR A 25 8.00 -7.36 3.44
N ARG A 26 9.17 -6.96 3.95
CA ARG A 26 9.63 -7.37 5.28
C ARG A 26 8.68 -6.87 6.37
N ALA A 27 8.23 -5.63 6.27
CA ALA A 27 7.31 -5.05 7.24
C ALA A 27 5.98 -5.80 7.28
N ILE A 28 5.44 -6.13 6.12
CA ILE A 28 4.20 -6.89 6.02
C ILE A 28 4.41 -8.31 6.58
N LYS A 29 5.52 -8.93 6.24
CA LYS A 29 5.86 -10.27 6.74
C LYS A 29 5.95 -10.30 8.26
N GLU A 30 6.60 -9.30 8.87
CA GLU A 30 6.69 -9.19 10.31
C GLU A 30 5.31 -9.01 10.95
N ALA A 31 4.46 -8.17 10.37
CA ALA A 31 3.11 -7.96 10.87
C ALA A 31 2.28 -9.25 10.81
N ILE A 32 2.39 -10.00 9.72
CA ILE A 32 1.71 -11.28 9.59
C ILE A 32 2.21 -12.29 10.62
N GLY A 33 3.51 -12.33 10.84
CA GLY A 33 4.10 -13.19 11.86
C GLY A 33 3.60 -12.86 13.26
N MET A 34 3.44 -11.60 13.58
CA MET A 34 2.91 -11.16 14.88
C MET A 34 1.44 -11.50 15.06
N LEU A 35 0.63 -11.36 14.02
CA LEU A 35 -0.82 -11.55 14.10
C LEU A 35 -1.25 -13.01 13.91
N TYR A 36 -0.58 -13.74 13.05
CA TYR A 36 -1.00 -15.08 12.61
C TYR A 36 0.06 -16.15 12.84
N GLY A 37 1.24 -15.78 13.32
CA GLY A 37 2.31 -16.73 13.63
C GLY A 37 2.85 -17.45 12.41
N ASP A 38 3.38 -18.66 12.65
CA ASP A 38 4.01 -19.47 11.60
C ASP A 38 3.03 -19.87 10.50
N TYR A 39 1.76 -20.07 10.84
CA TYR A 39 0.73 -20.38 9.85
C TYR A 39 0.62 -19.25 8.82
N GLY A 40 0.52 -18.01 9.28
CA GLY A 40 0.42 -16.87 8.37
C GLY A 40 1.67 -16.70 7.51
N LEU A 41 2.85 -16.88 8.11
CA LEU A 41 4.11 -16.80 7.40
C LEU A 41 4.19 -17.86 6.30
N SER A 42 3.76 -19.09 6.58
CA SER A 42 3.72 -20.16 5.58
C SER A 42 2.83 -19.81 4.40
N CYS A 43 1.68 -19.18 4.66
CA CYS A 43 0.73 -18.79 3.62
C CYS A 43 1.31 -17.78 2.64
N ILE A 44 2.10 -16.81 3.13
CA ILE A 44 2.61 -15.73 2.28
C ILE A 44 3.98 -16.03 1.67
N THR A 45 4.72 -17.00 2.19
CA THR A 45 6.05 -17.32 1.68
C THR A 45 6.06 -18.47 0.67
N SER A 46 4.93 -19.14 0.48
CA SER A 46 4.81 -20.20 -0.53
C SER A 46 5.04 -19.63 -1.94
N SER A 47 5.76 -20.37 -2.77
CA SER A 47 6.05 -19.96 -4.14
C SER A 47 4.81 -19.87 -5.02
N LEU A 48 3.77 -20.67 -4.71
CA LEU A 48 2.53 -20.71 -5.50
C LEU A 48 1.46 -19.74 -4.98
N THR A 49 1.45 -19.48 -3.66
CA THR A 49 0.42 -18.71 -3.00
C THR A 49 0.97 -17.46 -2.31
N GLY A 50 2.25 -17.19 -2.50
CA GLY A 50 2.96 -16.15 -1.77
C GLY A 50 2.52 -14.75 -2.12
N MET A 51 2.79 -13.85 -1.18
CA MET A 51 2.59 -12.43 -1.36
C MET A 51 3.74 -11.84 -2.17
N GLU A 52 3.45 -10.84 -3.00
CA GLU A 52 4.44 -10.20 -3.85
C GLU A 52 4.13 -8.72 -4.01
N ILE A 53 5.17 -7.89 -3.90
CA ILE A 53 5.03 -6.45 -4.18
C ILE A 53 5.24 -6.26 -5.68
N LYS A 54 4.17 -6.05 -6.43
CA LYS A 54 4.25 -5.92 -7.89
C LYS A 54 4.66 -4.54 -8.36
N TYR A 55 4.34 -3.51 -7.58
CA TYR A 55 4.63 -2.14 -7.96
C TYR A 55 4.73 -1.30 -6.69
N LEU A 56 5.71 -0.42 -6.67
CA LEU A 56 5.88 0.55 -5.60
C LEU A 56 6.39 1.84 -6.22
N ASN A 57 5.63 2.91 -6.07
CA ASN A 57 6.06 4.24 -6.48
C ASN A 57 6.39 5.06 -5.23
N VAL A 58 7.66 5.38 -5.06
CA VAL A 58 8.14 6.09 -3.88
C VAL A 58 7.63 7.53 -3.84
N GLN A 59 7.40 8.15 -4.99
CA GLN A 59 6.92 9.53 -5.06
C GLN A 59 5.45 9.66 -4.69
N THR A 60 4.60 8.80 -5.26
CA THR A 60 3.16 8.79 -4.95
C THR A 60 2.83 7.97 -3.71
N LYS A 61 3.77 7.14 -3.25
CA LYS A 61 3.63 6.26 -2.09
C LYS A 61 2.49 5.26 -2.23
N ILE A 62 2.31 4.79 -3.46
CA ILE A 62 1.30 3.79 -3.80
C ILE A 62 1.97 2.48 -4.14
N ALA A 63 1.44 1.40 -3.62
CA ALA A 63 1.95 0.05 -3.84
C ALA A 63 0.84 -0.88 -4.31
N PHE A 64 1.17 -1.78 -5.23
CA PHE A 64 0.32 -2.89 -5.64
C PHE A 64 0.86 -4.15 -4.99
N ILE A 65 0.08 -4.75 -4.12
CA ILE A 65 0.47 -5.97 -3.41
C ILE A 65 -0.37 -7.12 -3.95
N ARG A 66 0.30 -8.08 -4.57
CA ARG A 66 -0.36 -9.29 -5.03
C ARG A 66 -0.40 -10.30 -3.88
N CYS A 67 -1.56 -10.88 -3.64
CA CYS A 67 -1.71 -11.93 -2.65
C CYS A 67 -2.72 -12.96 -3.12
N ASN A 68 -2.62 -14.17 -2.55
CA ASN A 68 -3.51 -15.25 -2.90
C ASN A 68 -4.94 -14.92 -2.50
N ARG A 69 -5.87 -15.34 -3.33
CA ARG A 69 -7.30 -15.17 -3.12
C ARG A 69 -7.78 -15.66 -1.76
N ASN A 70 -7.17 -16.73 -1.24
CA ASN A 70 -7.57 -17.31 0.04
C ASN A 70 -7.01 -16.57 1.24
N TYR A 71 -5.96 -15.76 1.05
CA TYR A 71 -5.22 -15.13 2.14
C TYR A 71 -5.16 -13.62 2.07
N PHE A 72 -5.85 -12.99 1.11
CA PHE A 72 -5.77 -11.53 0.95
C PHE A 72 -6.28 -10.78 2.18
N ARG A 73 -7.26 -11.32 2.88
CA ARG A 73 -7.80 -10.68 4.10
C ARG A 73 -6.77 -10.63 5.21
N MET A 74 -5.96 -11.68 5.33
CA MET A 74 -4.86 -11.73 6.29
C MET A 74 -3.84 -10.64 5.99
N VAL A 75 -3.43 -10.50 4.72
CA VAL A 75 -2.50 -9.46 4.29
C VAL A 75 -3.08 -8.07 4.53
N TRP A 76 -4.35 -7.86 4.17
CA TRP A 76 -5.03 -6.59 4.40
C TRP A 76 -5.06 -6.22 5.88
N CYS A 77 -5.43 -7.16 6.72
CA CYS A 77 -5.47 -6.95 8.17
C CYS A 77 -4.08 -6.60 8.72
N ALA A 78 -3.05 -7.31 8.27
CA ALA A 78 -1.68 -7.06 8.70
C ALA A 78 -1.21 -5.67 8.31
N ILE A 79 -1.50 -5.24 7.08
CA ILE A 79 -1.14 -3.91 6.59
C ILE A 79 -1.76 -2.82 7.49
N THR A 80 -2.99 -3.02 7.92
CA THR A 80 -3.70 -2.06 8.78
C THR A 80 -3.00 -1.88 10.14
N PHE A 81 -2.28 -2.89 10.62
CA PHE A 81 -1.60 -2.85 11.90
C PHE A 81 -0.17 -2.28 11.83
N ILE A 82 0.36 -2.06 10.63
CA ILE A 82 1.70 -1.48 10.48
C ILE A 82 1.63 0.01 10.83
N LYS A 83 2.44 0.45 11.77
CA LYS A 83 2.48 1.85 12.23
C LYS A 83 3.77 2.56 11.91
N SER A 84 4.77 1.85 11.42
CA SER A 84 6.06 2.43 11.05
C SER A 84 6.73 1.62 9.95
N LEU A 85 7.48 2.32 9.10
CA LEU A 85 8.35 1.74 8.10
C LEU A 85 9.71 2.38 8.23
N ASN A 86 10.76 1.56 8.36
CA ASN A 86 12.14 2.04 8.42
C ASN A 86 12.29 3.16 9.47
N ASN A 87 11.71 2.95 10.66
CA ASN A 87 11.71 3.88 11.79
C ASN A 87 10.95 5.19 11.56
N CYS A 88 10.17 5.28 10.48
CA CYS A 88 9.32 6.44 10.22
C CYS A 88 7.86 6.08 10.51
N SER A 89 7.20 6.88 11.34
CA SER A 89 5.79 6.68 11.66
C SER A 89 4.92 6.85 10.42
N CYS A 90 4.09 5.87 10.15
CA CYS A 90 3.21 5.87 9.00
C CYS A 90 1.99 4.98 9.25
N PHE A 91 1.01 5.09 8.36
CA PHE A 91 -0.08 4.13 8.32
C PHE A 91 -0.44 3.83 6.87
N PHE A 92 -1.12 2.73 6.66
CA PHE A 92 -1.52 2.29 5.32
C PHE A 92 -3.01 2.47 5.14
N ARG A 93 -3.38 2.97 3.98
CA ARG A 93 -4.78 3.06 3.56
C ARG A 93 -4.97 2.22 2.31
N THR A 94 -5.84 1.21 2.37
CA THR A 94 -6.19 0.40 1.21
C THR A 94 -7.21 1.16 0.37
N LEU A 95 -6.82 1.49 -0.86
CA LEU A 95 -7.66 2.26 -1.77
C LEU A 95 -8.60 1.37 -2.57
N HIS A 96 -8.16 0.16 -2.92
CA HIS A 96 -8.90 -0.71 -3.81
C HIS A 96 -8.44 -2.15 -3.69
N LEU A 97 -9.37 -3.09 -3.82
CA LEU A 97 -9.09 -4.52 -3.95
C LEU A 97 -9.52 -4.94 -5.36
N GLY A 98 -8.56 -5.31 -6.19
CA GLY A 98 -8.82 -5.72 -7.57
C GLY A 98 -8.47 -7.17 -7.81
N GLY A 99 -9.14 -7.79 -8.77
CA GLY A 99 -8.81 -9.13 -9.21
C GLY A 99 -7.65 -9.19 -10.19
N THR A 100 -7.33 -8.07 -10.83
CA THR A 100 -6.26 -7.95 -11.83
C THR A 100 -5.50 -6.64 -11.66
N ILE A 101 -4.28 -6.59 -12.18
CA ILE A 101 -3.49 -5.36 -12.22
C ILE A 101 -4.22 -4.27 -13.01
N ARG A 102 -4.87 -4.66 -14.10
CA ARG A 102 -5.61 -3.72 -14.95
C ARG A 102 -6.73 -3.02 -14.19
N SER A 103 -7.44 -3.75 -13.35
CA SER A 103 -8.48 -3.18 -12.49
C SER A 103 -7.92 -2.13 -11.54
N CYS A 104 -6.77 -2.41 -10.92
CA CYS A 104 -6.10 -1.48 -10.03
C CYS A 104 -5.58 -0.25 -10.77
N GLN A 105 -5.05 -0.43 -11.98
CA GLN A 105 -4.59 0.68 -12.82
C GLN A 105 -5.74 1.61 -13.20
N LYS A 106 -6.90 1.05 -13.56
CA LYS A 106 -8.08 1.85 -13.87
C LYS A 106 -8.54 2.66 -12.67
N PHE A 107 -8.55 2.05 -11.50
CA PHE A 107 -8.91 2.74 -10.28
C PHE A 107 -7.93 3.88 -9.98
N LEU A 108 -6.64 3.62 -10.13
CA LEU A 108 -5.59 4.60 -9.86
C LEU A 108 -5.70 5.82 -10.78
N ILE A 109 -6.02 5.60 -12.05
CA ILE A 109 -6.23 6.71 -12.99
C ILE A 109 -7.38 7.58 -12.53
N LYS A 110 -8.50 7.00 -12.12
CA LYS A 110 -9.64 7.74 -11.59
C LYS A 110 -9.29 8.50 -10.32
N TYR A 111 -8.56 7.85 -9.41
CA TYR A 111 -8.14 8.43 -8.15
C TYR A 111 -7.25 9.65 -8.37
N ASN A 112 -6.26 9.54 -9.26
CA ASN A 112 -5.36 10.64 -9.59
C ASN A 112 -6.11 11.80 -10.24
N LYS A 113 -7.07 11.53 -11.11
CA LYS A 113 -7.91 12.57 -11.71
C LYS A 113 -8.73 13.31 -10.68
N MET A 114 -9.30 12.60 -9.72
CA MET A 114 -10.06 13.22 -8.63
C MET A 114 -9.18 14.11 -7.77
N GLU A 115 -7.99 13.67 -7.41
CA GLU A 115 -7.05 14.47 -6.62
C GLU A 115 -6.60 15.72 -7.36
N VAL A 116 -6.27 15.58 -8.65
CA VAL A 116 -5.89 16.73 -9.48
C VAL A 116 -7.05 17.72 -9.58
N SER A 117 -8.28 17.24 -9.76
CA SER A 117 -9.47 18.09 -9.81
C SER A 117 -9.67 18.86 -8.50
N LEU A 118 -9.48 18.20 -7.37
CA LEU A 118 -9.57 18.86 -6.06
C LEU A 118 -8.50 19.93 -5.87
N LEU A 119 -7.26 19.64 -6.29
CA LEU A 119 -6.17 20.61 -6.23
C LEU A 119 -6.45 21.82 -7.11
N LEU A 120 -6.94 21.59 -8.32
CA LEU A 120 -7.31 22.69 -9.22
C LEU A 120 -8.45 23.53 -8.65
N SER A 121 -9.42 22.91 -7.99
CA SER A 121 -10.50 23.63 -7.32
C SER A 121 -9.98 24.51 -6.20
N GLN A 122 -9.02 24.00 -5.41
CA GLN A 122 -8.39 24.79 -4.34
C GLN A 122 -7.62 25.98 -4.89
N PHE A 123 -6.85 25.78 -5.97
CA PHE A 123 -6.11 26.87 -6.62
C PHE A 123 -7.06 27.94 -7.16
N LYS A 124 -8.17 27.57 -7.75
CA LYS A 124 -9.17 28.53 -8.24
C LYS A 124 -9.80 29.33 -7.12
N ASN A 125 -10.03 28.72 -5.95
CA ASN A 125 -10.56 29.42 -4.79
C ASN A 125 -9.54 30.39 -4.20
N ASP A 126 -8.27 30.04 -4.21
CA ASP A 126 -7.19 30.92 -3.74
C ASP A 126 -7.01 32.12 -4.66
N ASP A 127 -7.16 31.94 -5.97
CA ASP A 127 -7.05 33.03 -6.95
C ASP A 127 -8.20 34.03 -6.86
N LYS A 128 -9.33 33.67 -6.24
CA LYS A 128 -10.48 34.54 -6.07
C LYS A 128 -10.42 35.39 -4.82
N GLN A 129 -9.41 35.20 -4.00
CA GLN A 129 -9.16 36.00 -2.83
C GLN A 129 -8.21 37.17 -3.17
#